data_2a99b7a5b49090ad484c76668b46f930
#
_entry.id   2a99b7a5b49090ad484c76668b46f930
#
_cell.length_a   1.000
_cell.length_b   1.000
_cell.length_c   1.000
_cell.angle_alpha   90.00
_cell.angle_beta   90.00
_cell.angle_gamma   90.00
#
_symmetry.space_group_name_H-M   'P 1'
#
loop_
_entity.id
_entity.type
_entity.pdbx_description
1 polymer ?
#
loop_
_entity_poly.entity_id
_entity_poly.type
_entity_poly.pdbx_seq_one_letter_code
_entity_poly.pdbx_strand_id
1 'polypeptide(L)'
;MHEFKTESKKILDIVINSIYSTKEVFLRELISNASDSIDKVMIMRSQAADHADGESQLVEDGWEPAIELAFDVDAGTITVSDNGIGMNDVALERELGTIAHSSSQEAKLAEMTDGEGDADIIGQFGVGFYSSFMVADHVSVISRAQGSDEAFVWESDGIEGFTIDRAERDHAGTDVILHLRPNDAANDYTKFLSYPALEELVKRHSNYIRYPIYLETSGVRQVVPEDGAIDAEPEFEEYVERRVLNSMVPIW
;
A
#
# COMPACT_ATOMS: atom_id res chain seq x y z
N MET A 1 9.79 -41.72 0.60
CA MET A 1 10.32 -40.37 0.55
C MET A 1 9.58 -39.60 1.63
N HIS A 2 10.26 -39.00 2.60
CA HIS A 2 9.60 -38.22 3.66
C HIS A 2 9.62 -36.75 3.25
N GLU A 3 8.46 -36.06 3.29
CA GLU A 3 8.36 -34.64 3.04
C GLU A 3 8.74 -33.85 4.30
N PHE A 4 9.44 -32.72 4.13
CA PHE A 4 9.72 -31.82 5.23
C PHE A 4 8.41 -31.13 5.65
N LYS A 5 8.07 -31.22 6.94
CA LYS A 5 6.96 -30.46 7.52
C LYS A 5 7.44 -29.05 7.82
N THR A 6 6.80 -28.08 7.22
CA THR A 6 7.13 -26.67 7.35
C THR A 6 6.29 -26.05 8.47
N GLU A 7 6.91 -25.49 9.49
CA GLU A 7 6.23 -24.64 10.46
C GLU A 7 6.20 -23.21 9.90
N SER A 8 5.06 -22.81 9.33
CA SER A 8 4.88 -21.52 8.66
C SER A 8 5.32 -20.33 9.51
N LYS A 9 5.06 -20.38 10.83
CA LYS A 9 5.51 -19.38 11.81
C LYS A 9 7.02 -19.20 11.83
N LYS A 10 7.78 -20.30 11.85
CA LYS A 10 9.26 -20.22 11.87
C LYS A 10 9.82 -19.66 10.57
N ILE A 11 9.18 -19.98 9.45
CA ILE A 11 9.58 -19.42 8.15
C ILE A 11 9.30 -17.93 8.15
N LEU A 12 8.12 -17.51 8.58
CA LEU A 12 7.76 -16.09 8.67
C LEU A 12 8.75 -15.33 9.57
N ASP A 13 9.07 -15.86 10.75
CA ASP A 13 10.07 -15.28 11.66
C ASP A 13 11.46 -15.16 11.01
N ILE A 14 11.89 -16.20 10.27
CA ILE A 14 13.18 -16.17 9.56
C ILE A 14 13.15 -15.13 8.44
N VAL A 15 12.09 -15.10 7.64
CA VAL A 15 11.92 -14.14 6.54
C VAL A 15 11.94 -12.71 7.07
N ILE A 16 11.12 -12.42 8.09
CA ILE A 16 11.00 -11.09 8.68
C ILE A 16 12.33 -10.63 9.29
N ASN A 17 13.00 -11.49 10.06
CA ASN A 17 14.19 -11.09 10.84
C ASN A 17 15.53 -11.28 10.11
N SER A 18 15.58 -12.05 9.01
CA SER A 18 16.84 -12.36 8.32
C SER A 18 16.99 -11.66 6.97
N ILE A 19 15.90 -11.34 6.27
CA ILE A 19 15.95 -10.71 4.94
C ILE A 19 16.10 -9.19 5.05
N TYR A 20 15.48 -8.60 6.05
CA TYR A 20 15.45 -7.14 6.19
C TYR A 20 16.31 -6.67 7.36
N SER A 21 17.28 -5.81 7.06
CA SER A 21 18.20 -5.23 8.07
C SER A 21 17.57 -4.09 8.87
N THR A 22 16.53 -3.44 8.33
CA THR A 22 15.85 -2.30 8.97
C THR A 22 14.34 -2.45 8.90
N LYS A 23 13.64 -2.05 9.95
CA LYS A 23 12.17 -2.12 10.01
C LYS A 23 11.49 -1.17 9.01
N GLU A 24 12.13 -0.11 8.64
CA GLU A 24 11.64 0.95 7.73
C GLU A 24 11.27 0.43 6.33
N VAL A 25 11.78 -0.75 5.98
CA VAL A 25 11.49 -1.45 4.72
C VAL A 25 10.01 -1.76 4.54
N PHE A 26 9.23 -1.93 5.62
CA PHE A 26 7.79 -2.24 5.51
C PHE A 26 7.05 -1.26 4.59
N LEU A 27 7.32 0.04 4.75
CA LEU A 27 6.62 1.06 3.97
C LEU A 27 7.01 1.00 2.49
N ARG A 28 8.31 0.75 2.19
CA ARG A 28 8.78 0.57 0.82
C ARG A 28 8.08 -0.60 0.14
N GLU A 29 7.98 -1.75 0.81
CA GLU A 29 7.37 -2.95 0.24
C GLU A 29 5.86 -2.74 -0.03
N LEU A 30 5.15 -2.09 0.90
CA LEU A 30 3.73 -1.79 0.71
C LEU A 30 3.49 -0.81 -0.44
N ILE A 31 4.30 0.25 -0.54
CA ILE A 31 4.22 1.21 -1.65
C ILE A 31 4.56 0.52 -2.99
N SER A 32 5.54 -0.39 -3.01
CA SER A 32 5.86 -1.16 -4.22
C SER A 32 4.69 -2.06 -4.63
N ASN A 33 4.06 -2.75 -3.70
CA ASN A 33 2.87 -3.57 -3.98
C ASN A 33 1.70 -2.72 -4.50
N ALA A 34 1.49 -1.54 -3.93
CA ALA A 34 0.49 -0.57 -4.40
C ALA A 34 0.78 -0.11 -5.84
N SER A 35 2.06 0.19 -6.14
CA SER A 35 2.49 0.55 -7.50
C SER A 35 2.24 -0.59 -8.49
N ASP A 36 2.61 -1.83 -8.14
CA ASP A 36 2.39 -3.01 -8.99
C ASP A 36 0.88 -3.29 -9.21
N SER A 37 0.04 -3.01 -8.20
CA SER A 37 -1.41 -3.09 -8.28
C SER A 37 -1.99 -2.10 -9.29
N ILE A 38 -1.48 -0.87 -9.32
CA ILE A 38 -1.85 0.18 -10.27
C ILE A 38 -1.33 -0.15 -11.69
N ASP A 39 -0.10 -0.65 -11.82
CA ASP A 39 0.47 -1.08 -13.11
C ASP A 39 -0.42 -2.12 -13.80
N LYS A 40 -0.99 -3.07 -13.05
CA LYS A 40 -1.96 -4.05 -13.57
C LYS A 40 -3.19 -3.39 -14.18
N VAL A 41 -3.73 -2.34 -13.56
CA VAL A 41 -4.86 -1.57 -14.12
C VAL A 41 -4.45 -0.85 -15.40
N MET A 42 -3.25 -0.24 -15.43
CA MET A 42 -2.74 0.44 -16.62
C MET A 42 -2.57 -0.51 -17.80
N ILE A 43 -2.06 -1.73 -17.57
CA ILE A 43 -1.93 -2.77 -18.58
C ILE A 43 -3.31 -3.19 -19.10
N MET A 44 -4.27 -3.46 -18.22
CA MET A 44 -5.63 -3.82 -18.61
C MET A 44 -6.29 -2.73 -19.46
N ARG A 45 -6.11 -1.46 -19.10
CA ARG A 45 -6.63 -0.31 -19.89
C ARG A 45 -5.99 -0.24 -21.28
N SER A 46 -4.67 -0.45 -21.36
CA SER A 46 -3.98 -0.45 -22.65
C SER A 46 -4.49 -1.57 -23.57
N GLN A 47 -4.64 -2.78 -23.05
CA GLN A 47 -5.17 -3.92 -23.79
C GLN A 47 -6.62 -3.72 -24.25
N ALA A 48 -7.46 -3.11 -23.40
CA ALA A 48 -8.84 -2.80 -23.74
C ALA A 48 -8.94 -1.73 -24.85
N ALA A 49 -8.03 -0.77 -24.89
CA ALA A 49 -8.00 0.27 -25.93
C ALA A 49 -7.62 -0.30 -27.32
N ASP A 50 -6.86 -1.39 -27.37
CA ASP A 50 -6.45 -2.05 -28.61
C ASP A 50 -7.56 -2.95 -29.20
N HIS A 51 -8.57 -3.32 -28.40
CA HIS A 51 -9.73 -4.08 -28.86
C HIS A 51 -10.87 -3.13 -29.26
N ALA A 52 -11.21 -3.08 -30.55
CA ALA A 52 -12.11 -2.12 -31.21
C ALA A 52 -13.60 -2.18 -30.77
N ASP A 53 -13.99 -2.99 -29.80
CA ASP A 53 -15.37 -3.17 -29.33
C ASP A 53 -15.72 -2.33 -28.08
N GLY A 54 -14.96 -1.29 -27.80
CA GLY A 54 -15.41 -0.03 -27.20
C GLY A 54 -16.06 0.00 -25.81
N GLU A 55 -16.19 -1.10 -25.07
CA GLU A 55 -16.74 -1.09 -23.71
C GLU A 55 -15.72 -1.48 -22.64
N SER A 56 -14.70 -0.63 -22.47
CA SER A 56 -13.84 -0.72 -21.29
C SER A 56 -14.50 -0.02 -20.11
N GLN A 57 -15.57 -0.59 -19.56
CA GLN A 57 -16.19 -0.16 -18.30
C GLN A 57 -15.43 -0.66 -17.05
N LEU A 58 -14.19 -1.14 -17.22
CA LEU A 58 -13.40 -1.72 -16.13
C LEU A 58 -12.86 -0.68 -15.14
N VAL A 59 -12.88 0.59 -15.49
CA VAL A 59 -12.35 1.67 -14.63
C VAL A 59 -13.29 2.87 -14.74
N GLU A 60 -13.61 3.48 -13.62
CA GLU A 60 -14.47 4.67 -13.53
C GLU A 60 -13.93 5.84 -14.37
N ASP A 61 -14.84 6.61 -14.99
CA ASP A 61 -14.46 7.82 -15.73
C ASP A 61 -13.74 8.81 -14.79
N GLY A 62 -12.58 9.29 -15.22
CA GLY A 62 -11.77 10.22 -14.42
C GLY A 62 -10.86 9.55 -13.39
N TRP A 63 -10.73 8.23 -13.40
CA TRP A 63 -9.78 7.54 -12.53
C TRP A 63 -8.33 7.98 -12.82
N GLU A 64 -7.67 8.43 -11.78
CA GLU A 64 -6.25 8.78 -11.77
C GLU A 64 -5.51 7.87 -10.79
N PRO A 65 -4.35 7.31 -11.18
CA PRO A 65 -3.58 6.44 -10.29
C PRO A 65 -3.11 7.20 -9.06
N ALA A 66 -3.30 6.63 -7.89
CA ALA A 66 -2.89 7.23 -6.63
C ALA A 66 -2.55 6.18 -5.57
N ILE A 67 -1.54 6.49 -4.78
CA ILE A 67 -1.21 5.81 -3.53
C ILE A 67 -1.44 6.82 -2.40
N GLU A 68 -2.15 6.43 -1.36
CA GLU A 68 -2.45 7.29 -0.23
C GLU A 68 -1.88 6.70 1.06
N LEU A 69 -1.24 7.53 1.84
CA LEU A 69 -0.79 7.21 3.18
C LEU A 69 -1.66 7.93 4.20
N ALA A 70 -1.98 7.25 5.26
CA ALA A 70 -2.61 7.85 6.43
C ALA A 70 -2.00 7.28 7.71
N PHE A 71 -2.09 8.01 8.81
CA PHE A 71 -1.77 7.52 10.14
C PHE A 71 -2.76 8.05 11.16
N ASP A 72 -3.02 7.25 12.18
CA ASP A 72 -3.83 7.63 13.33
C ASP A 72 -3.02 7.38 14.60
N VAL A 73 -2.73 8.45 15.32
CA VAL A 73 -1.92 8.40 16.55
C VAL A 73 -2.67 7.73 17.69
N ASP A 74 -3.98 7.96 17.78
CA ASP A 74 -4.82 7.44 18.85
C ASP A 74 -5.11 5.95 18.66
N ALA A 75 -5.38 5.53 17.43
CA ALA A 75 -5.54 4.13 17.06
C ALA A 75 -4.20 3.38 16.94
N GLY A 76 -3.08 4.09 16.82
CA GLY A 76 -1.76 3.50 16.61
C GLY A 76 -1.63 2.82 15.24
N THR A 77 -2.25 3.36 14.19
CA THR A 77 -2.31 2.73 12.86
C THR A 77 -1.61 3.53 11.79
N ILE A 78 -1.09 2.81 10.80
CA ILE A 78 -0.65 3.35 9.50
C ILE A 78 -1.44 2.64 8.41
N THR A 79 -1.96 3.40 7.47
CA THR A 79 -2.68 2.87 6.31
C THR A 79 -1.94 3.22 5.03
N VAL A 80 -1.81 2.23 4.14
CA VAL A 80 -1.34 2.39 2.76
C VAL A 80 -2.48 1.97 1.85
N SER A 81 -3.01 2.90 1.09
CA SER A 81 -4.14 2.69 0.17
C SER A 81 -3.69 2.84 -1.27
N ASP A 82 -4.22 2.00 -2.17
CA ASP A 82 -4.10 2.14 -3.61
C ASP A 82 -5.48 2.04 -4.28
N ASN A 83 -5.58 2.62 -5.45
CA ASN A 83 -6.75 2.48 -6.32
C ASN A 83 -6.45 1.58 -7.54
N GLY A 84 -5.62 0.57 -7.34
CA GLY A 84 -5.22 -0.41 -8.34
C GLY A 84 -6.26 -1.49 -8.62
N ILE A 85 -5.76 -2.68 -9.01
CA ILE A 85 -6.61 -3.80 -9.45
C ILE A 85 -7.50 -4.37 -8.34
N GLY A 86 -7.10 -4.21 -7.08
CA GLY A 86 -7.76 -4.83 -5.93
C GLY A 86 -7.78 -6.36 -5.97
N MET A 87 -8.42 -6.95 -4.97
CA MET A 87 -8.49 -8.41 -4.78
C MET A 87 -9.90 -8.80 -4.33
N ASN A 88 -10.39 -9.93 -4.81
CA ASN A 88 -11.52 -10.64 -4.23
C ASN A 88 -11.05 -11.62 -3.15
N ASP A 89 -11.97 -12.35 -2.52
CA ASP A 89 -11.68 -13.32 -1.46
C ASP A 89 -10.66 -14.40 -1.88
N VAL A 90 -10.82 -14.96 -3.08
CA VAL A 90 -9.92 -15.99 -3.63
C VAL A 90 -8.51 -15.42 -3.86
N ALA A 91 -8.42 -14.19 -4.36
CA ALA A 91 -7.15 -13.53 -4.58
C ALA A 91 -6.46 -13.15 -3.24
N LEU A 92 -7.22 -12.68 -2.23
CA LEU A 92 -6.71 -12.42 -0.88
C LEU A 92 -6.12 -13.69 -0.25
N GLU A 93 -6.84 -14.82 -0.34
CA GLU A 93 -6.35 -16.12 0.15
C GLU A 93 -5.05 -16.54 -0.56
N ARG A 94 -5.01 -16.41 -1.88
CA ARG A 94 -3.86 -16.81 -2.68
C ARG A 94 -2.64 -15.92 -2.47
N GLU A 95 -2.81 -14.59 -2.54
CA GLU A 95 -1.69 -13.63 -2.52
C GLU A 95 -1.18 -13.35 -1.10
N LEU A 96 -2.06 -13.38 -0.10
CA LEU A 96 -1.72 -13.06 1.29
C LEU A 96 -1.73 -14.29 2.21
N GLY A 97 -2.36 -15.37 1.80
CA GLY A 97 -2.41 -16.62 2.59
C GLY A 97 -1.27 -17.58 2.29
N THR A 98 -0.50 -17.38 1.21
CA THR A 98 0.60 -18.26 0.82
C THR A 98 1.93 -17.51 0.87
N ILE A 99 2.80 -17.87 1.83
CA ILE A 99 4.12 -17.23 1.97
C ILE A 99 4.98 -17.56 0.73
N ALA A 100 5.63 -16.56 0.16
CA ALA A 100 6.46 -16.64 -1.04
C ALA A 100 5.67 -16.94 -2.34
N HIS A 101 4.39 -16.69 -2.39
CA HIS A 101 3.61 -16.64 -3.63
C HIS A 101 3.61 -15.21 -4.18
N SER A 102 3.85 -15.07 -5.49
CA SER A 102 3.76 -13.78 -6.18
C SER A 102 3.16 -13.98 -7.56
N SER A 103 1.94 -13.47 -7.77
CA SER A 103 1.29 -13.44 -9.09
C SER A 103 2.10 -12.63 -10.10
N SER A 104 2.88 -11.67 -9.63
CA SER A 104 3.83 -10.89 -10.44
C SER A 104 4.94 -11.76 -11.03
N GLN A 105 5.35 -12.82 -10.33
CA GLN A 105 6.36 -13.77 -10.81
C GLN A 105 5.78 -14.74 -11.86
N GLU A 106 4.52 -15.16 -11.68
CA GLU A 106 3.82 -16.01 -12.65
C GLU A 106 3.57 -15.25 -13.97
N ALA A 107 3.18 -13.97 -13.89
CA ALA A 107 3.01 -13.10 -15.07
C ALA A 107 4.33 -12.93 -15.83
N LYS A 108 5.46 -12.68 -15.16
CA LYS A 108 6.78 -12.59 -15.80
C LYS A 108 7.20 -13.91 -16.47
N LEU A 109 6.92 -15.05 -15.85
CA LEU A 109 7.23 -16.35 -16.47
C LEU A 109 6.40 -16.56 -17.76
N ALA A 110 5.14 -16.12 -17.77
CA ALA A 110 4.27 -16.18 -18.94
C ALA A 110 4.76 -15.24 -20.06
N GLU A 111 5.14 -14.00 -19.73
CA GLU A 111 5.68 -13.02 -20.70
C GLU A 111 7.04 -13.42 -21.27
N MET A 112 7.92 -14.04 -20.49
CA MET A 112 9.21 -14.56 -20.98
C MET A 112 9.03 -15.70 -21.99
N THR A 113 7.88 -16.37 -22.00
CA THR A 113 7.56 -17.39 -23.03
C THR A 113 7.03 -16.77 -24.32
N ASP A 114 6.48 -15.55 -24.31
CA ASP A 114 5.89 -14.88 -25.48
C ASP A 114 6.78 -13.75 -26.07
N GLY A 115 7.89 -13.39 -25.44
CA GLY A 115 8.99 -12.62 -26.05
C GLY A 115 8.79 -11.13 -26.21
N GLU A 116 7.77 -10.50 -25.64
CA GLU A 116 7.55 -9.04 -25.69
C GLU A 116 7.05 -8.53 -24.34
N GLY A 117 7.92 -7.80 -23.62
CA GLY A 117 7.49 -7.02 -22.46
C GLY A 117 8.57 -6.81 -21.40
N ASP A 118 9.10 -5.59 -21.33
CA ASP A 118 10.00 -5.13 -20.28
C ASP A 118 9.16 -4.50 -19.15
N ALA A 119 8.31 -5.33 -18.50
CA ALA A 119 7.56 -4.88 -17.35
C ALA A 119 8.46 -4.96 -16.08
N ASP A 120 8.87 -3.80 -15.61
CA ASP A 120 9.74 -3.62 -14.45
C ASP A 120 8.91 -3.80 -13.16
N ILE A 121 8.48 -5.05 -12.87
CA ILE A 121 7.72 -5.39 -11.65
C ILE A 121 8.71 -5.52 -10.49
N ILE A 122 8.53 -4.69 -9.46
CA ILE A 122 9.46 -4.54 -8.33
C ILE A 122 9.32 -5.68 -7.30
N GLY A 123 8.13 -6.22 -7.12
CA GLY A 123 7.80 -7.26 -6.13
C GLY A 123 8.21 -8.69 -6.51
N GLN A 124 9.51 -9.03 -6.50
CA GLN A 124 10.01 -10.31 -7.05
C GLN A 124 9.86 -11.55 -6.14
N PHE A 125 9.68 -11.41 -4.83
CA PHE A 125 9.84 -12.52 -3.89
C PHE A 125 8.58 -13.00 -3.17
N GLY A 126 7.44 -12.30 -3.29
CA GLY A 126 6.19 -12.65 -2.61
C GLY A 126 6.27 -12.62 -1.07
N VAL A 127 7.30 -11.96 -0.52
CA VAL A 127 7.53 -11.85 0.93
C VAL A 127 7.45 -10.41 1.43
N GLY A 128 7.38 -9.43 0.53
CA GLY A 128 7.40 -8.01 0.86
C GLY A 128 6.25 -7.60 1.79
N PHE A 129 5.03 -8.08 1.53
CA PHE A 129 3.87 -7.83 2.37
C PHE A 129 4.10 -8.22 3.83
N TYR A 130 4.75 -9.35 4.09
CA TYR A 130 4.97 -9.83 5.45
C TYR A 130 5.96 -8.98 6.25
N SER A 131 6.72 -8.05 5.61
CA SER A 131 7.52 -7.06 6.31
C SER A 131 6.66 -6.15 7.22
N SER A 132 5.36 -6.06 6.98
CA SER A 132 4.36 -5.39 7.83
C SER A 132 4.42 -5.88 9.27
N PHE A 133 4.63 -7.18 9.48
CA PHE A 133 4.72 -7.78 10.81
C PHE A 133 6.03 -7.46 11.56
N MET A 134 6.99 -6.76 10.94
CA MET A 134 8.15 -6.19 11.65
C MET A 134 7.74 -5.02 12.56
N VAL A 135 6.66 -4.33 12.23
CA VAL A 135 6.20 -3.11 12.92
C VAL A 135 4.78 -3.24 13.47
N ALA A 136 3.98 -4.16 12.94
CA ALA A 136 2.59 -4.39 13.35
C ALA A 136 2.44 -5.73 14.09
N ASP A 137 1.53 -5.78 15.04
CA ASP A 137 1.08 -7.02 15.68
C ASP A 137 -0.26 -7.51 15.14
N HIS A 138 -0.96 -6.67 14.36
CA HIS A 138 -2.14 -7.01 13.60
C HIS A 138 -2.15 -6.25 12.27
N VAL A 139 -2.57 -6.91 11.20
CA VAL A 139 -2.69 -6.33 9.87
C VAL A 139 -4.06 -6.65 9.31
N SER A 140 -4.79 -5.62 8.87
CA SER A 140 -6.05 -5.74 8.14
C SER A 140 -5.84 -5.27 6.70
N VAL A 141 -6.34 -6.04 5.73
CA VAL A 141 -6.30 -5.69 4.31
C VAL A 141 -7.71 -5.67 3.77
N ILE A 142 -8.23 -4.47 3.49
CA ILE A 142 -9.55 -4.30 2.88
C ILE A 142 -9.35 -4.13 1.39
N SER A 143 -10.01 -4.96 0.57
CA SER A 143 -9.82 -4.91 -0.87
C SER A 143 -11.12 -5.14 -1.63
N ARG A 144 -11.26 -4.41 -2.74
CA ARG A 144 -12.33 -4.56 -3.72
C ARG A 144 -11.71 -4.69 -5.10
N ALA A 145 -11.98 -5.81 -5.77
CA ALA A 145 -11.45 -6.04 -7.12
C ALA A 145 -12.09 -5.11 -8.15
N GLN A 146 -11.34 -4.73 -9.17
CA GLN A 146 -11.88 -3.99 -10.32
C GLN A 146 -13.05 -4.73 -10.96
N GLY A 147 -14.15 -4.00 -11.24
CA GLY A 147 -15.36 -4.55 -11.81
C GLY A 147 -16.23 -5.35 -10.84
N SER A 148 -15.91 -5.36 -9.54
CA SER A 148 -16.70 -6.02 -8.48
C SER A 148 -17.39 -4.99 -7.60
N ASP A 149 -18.60 -5.33 -7.13
CA ASP A 149 -19.31 -4.58 -6.07
C ASP A 149 -19.06 -5.14 -4.68
N GLU A 150 -18.35 -6.27 -4.58
CA GLU A 150 -18.05 -6.92 -3.30
C GLU A 150 -16.64 -6.58 -2.84
N ALA A 151 -16.52 -6.19 -1.59
CA ALA A 151 -15.25 -5.99 -0.90
C ALA A 151 -15.08 -7.01 0.22
N PHE A 152 -13.82 -7.30 0.53
CA PHE A 152 -13.45 -8.28 1.55
C PHE A 152 -12.34 -7.71 2.44
N VAL A 153 -12.31 -8.16 3.68
CA VAL A 153 -11.23 -7.89 4.63
C VAL A 153 -10.51 -9.19 4.95
N TRP A 154 -9.19 -9.16 4.80
CA TRP A 154 -8.27 -10.18 5.28
C TRP A 154 -7.60 -9.66 6.55
N GLU A 155 -7.54 -10.48 7.60
CA GLU A 155 -6.96 -10.09 8.89
C GLU A 155 -6.04 -11.17 9.43
N SER A 156 -4.91 -10.77 10.01
CA SER A 156 -3.96 -11.67 10.64
C SER A 156 -3.11 -10.96 11.70
N ASP A 157 -2.73 -11.73 12.73
CA ASP A 157 -1.67 -11.38 13.70
C ASP A 157 -0.27 -11.87 13.27
N GLY A 158 -0.17 -12.52 12.11
CA GLY A 158 1.07 -13.13 11.61
C GLY A 158 1.51 -14.39 12.37
N ILE A 159 0.67 -14.95 13.24
CA ILE A 159 1.03 -16.07 14.13
C ILE A 159 0.23 -17.34 13.83
N GLU A 160 -1.10 -17.25 13.91
CA GLU A 160 -1.99 -18.43 13.90
C GLU A 160 -2.71 -18.65 12.56
N GLY A 161 -2.60 -17.71 11.63
CA GLY A 161 -3.29 -17.76 10.35
C GLY A 161 -3.96 -16.44 10.02
N PHE A 162 -5.05 -16.50 9.26
CA PHE A 162 -5.80 -15.33 8.82
C PHE A 162 -7.30 -15.66 8.73
N THR A 163 -8.12 -14.62 8.71
CA THR A 163 -9.54 -14.68 8.37
C THR A 163 -9.83 -13.86 7.13
N ILE A 164 -10.90 -14.21 6.41
CA ILE A 164 -11.43 -13.40 5.31
C ILE A 164 -12.93 -13.27 5.53
N ASP A 165 -13.39 -12.02 5.62
CA ASP A 165 -14.79 -11.68 5.81
C ASP A 165 -15.23 -10.63 4.79
N ARG A 166 -16.55 -10.41 4.66
CA ARG A 166 -17.09 -9.32 3.83
C ARG A 166 -16.81 -7.97 4.48
N ALA A 167 -16.49 -7.00 3.65
CA ALA A 167 -16.24 -5.62 4.06
C ALA A 167 -16.95 -4.64 3.12
N GLU A 168 -16.84 -3.35 3.41
CA GLU A 168 -17.31 -2.27 2.55
C GLU A 168 -16.10 -1.46 2.08
N ARG A 169 -16.06 -1.13 0.80
CA ARG A 169 -15.10 -0.22 0.17
C ARG A 169 -15.75 0.40 -1.06
N ASP A 170 -15.76 1.71 -1.14
CA ASP A 170 -16.50 2.46 -2.17
C ASP A 170 -15.93 2.28 -3.58
N HIS A 171 -14.60 2.15 -3.70
CA HIS A 171 -13.90 2.05 -4.97
C HIS A 171 -12.99 0.82 -5.02
N ALA A 172 -12.65 0.36 -6.22
CA ALA A 172 -11.69 -0.72 -6.41
C ALA A 172 -10.30 -0.31 -5.91
N GLY A 173 -9.49 -1.29 -5.48
CA GLY A 173 -8.16 -1.11 -4.92
C GLY A 173 -8.00 -1.78 -3.57
N THR A 174 -6.97 -1.40 -2.81
CA THR A 174 -6.61 -2.07 -1.55
C THR A 174 -6.19 -1.07 -0.49
N ASP A 175 -6.64 -1.29 0.75
CA ASP A 175 -6.19 -0.58 1.95
C ASP A 175 -5.46 -1.58 2.85
N VAL A 176 -4.19 -1.35 3.12
CA VAL A 176 -3.39 -2.13 4.07
C VAL A 176 -3.25 -1.32 5.36
N ILE A 177 -3.88 -1.78 6.43
CA ILE A 177 -3.94 -1.13 7.73
C ILE A 177 -3.02 -1.89 8.69
N LEU A 178 -2.00 -1.21 9.20
CA LEU A 178 -1.04 -1.74 10.15
C LEU A 178 -1.37 -1.24 11.55
N HIS A 179 -1.71 -2.14 12.47
CA HIS A 179 -1.80 -1.84 13.88
C HIS A 179 -0.41 -1.99 14.49
N LEU A 180 0.22 -0.87 14.82
CA LEU A 180 1.61 -0.86 15.24
C LEU A 180 1.77 -1.54 16.62
N ARG A 181 2.88 -2.26 16.73
CA ARG A 181 3.28 -2.87 17.99
C ARG A 181 3.44 -1.80 19.08
N PRO A 182 3.14 -2.11 20.34
CA PRO A 182 3.51 -1.25 21.44
C PRO A 182 5.03 -1.06 21.52
N ASN A 183 5.47 0.13 21.95
CA ASN A 183 6.88 0.40 22.15
C ASN A 183 7.48 -0.53 23.22
N ASP A 184 8.72 -0.95 23.01
CA ASP A 184 9.49 -1.75 23.95
C ASP A 184 10.85 -1.10 24.26
N ALA A 185 11.67 -1.73 25.08
CA ALA A 185 12.97 -1.17 25.50
C ALA A 185 13.97 -0.96 24.33
N ALA A 186 13.78 -1.66 23.22
CA ALA A 186 14.66 -1.64 22.05
C ALA A 186 14.05 -0.90 20.84
N ASN A 187 12.72 -0.74 20.82
CA ASN A 187 11.99 -0.27 19.65
C ASN A 187 10.95 0.78 20.01
N ASP A 188 11.01 1.89 19.29
CA ASP A 188 9.97 2.91 19.26
C ASP A 188 9.23 2.81 17.91
N TYR A 189 8.01 2.27 17.93
CA TYR A 189 7.17 2.15 16.74
C TYR A 189 6.31 3.40 16.51
N THR A 190 6.00 4.14 17.58
CA THR A 190 5.22 5.38 17.48
C THR A 190 5.95 6.48 16.71
N LYS A 191 7.27 6.36 16.51
CA LYS A 191 8.06 7.25 15.66
C LYS A 191 7.50 7.34 14.23
N PHE A 192 6.84 6.30 13.74
CA PHE A 192 6.26 6.27 12.39
C PHE A 192 4.92 7.01 12.28
N LEU A 193 4.27 7.32 13.42
CA LEU A 193 2.98 8.00 13.48
C LEU A 193 3.14 9.53 13.38
N SER A 194 3.83 9.99 12.36
CA SER A 194 4.00 11.43 12.13
C SER A 194 4.25 11.74 10.64
N TYR A 195 3.75 12.89 10.20
CA TYR A 195 3.97 13.37 8.85
C TYR A 195 5.47 13.40 8.45
N PRO A 196 6.37 14.02 9.26
CA PRO A 196 7.79 14.10 8.88
C PRO A 196 8.46 12.72 8.74
N ALA A 197 8.09 11.74 9.58
CA ALA A 197 8.67 10.42 9.51
C ALA A 197 8.24 9.68 8.24
N LEU A 198 6.95 9.71 7.89
CA LEU A 198 6.46 9.07 6.66
C LEU A 198 7.00 9.77 5.42
N GLU A 199 7.06 11.11 5.42
CA GLU A 199 7.65 11.89 4.32
C GLU A 199 9.13 11.51 4.11
N GLU A 200 9.92 11.41 5.19
CA GLU A 200 11.33 11.02 5.11
C GLU A 200 11.49 9.61 4.53
N LEU A 201 10.67 8.65 4.98
CA LEU A 201 10.71 7.27 4.48
C LEU A 201 10.35 7.18 3.00
N VAL A 202 9.30 7.89 2.56
CA VAL A 202 8.91 7.95 1.15
C VAL A 202 10.04 8.55 0.31
N LYS A 203 10.60 9.69 0.71
CA LYS A 203 11.70 10.34 -0.01
C LYS A 203 12.95 9.48 -0.09
N ARG A 204 13.24 8.69 0.95
CA ARG A 204 14.43 7.83 1.03
C ARG A 204 14.29 6.57 0.17
N HIS A 205 13.10 5.95 0.16
CA HIS A 205 12.95 4.60 -0.37
C HIS A 205 12.00 4.48 -1.57
N SER A 206 11.10 5.45 -1.77
CA SER A 206 10.01 5.38 -2.76
C SER A 206 9.87 6.66 -3.58
N ASN A 207 10.91 7.53 -3.60
CA ASN A 207 10.84 8.85 -4.22
C ASN A 207 10.56 8.81 -5.74
N TYR A 208 10.93 7.72 -6.40
CA TYR A 208 10.84 7.57 -7.86
C TYR A 208 9.76 6.59 -8.30
N ILE A 209 8.89 6.18 -7.40
CA ILE A 209 7.65 5.47 -7.77
C ILE A 209 6.88 6.37 -8.74
N ARG A 210 6.42 5.80 -9.86
CA ARG A 210 5.84 6.56 -10.99
C ARG A 210 4.46 7.14 -10.71
N TYR A 211 3.81 6.75 -9.62
CA TYR A 211 2.51 7.24 -9.19
C TYR A 211 2.64 8.19 -8.01
N PRO A 212 1.76 9.21 -7.90
CA PRO A 212 1.80 10.12 -6.77
C PRO A 212 1.47 9.39 -5.46
N ILE A 213 2.30 9.64 -4.45
CA ILE A 213 2.10 9.16 -3.09
C ILE A 213 1.63 10.36 -2.27
N TYR A 214 0.40 10.31 -1.83
CA TYR A 214 -0.22 11.38 -1.05
C TYR A 214 -0.18 11.09 0.43
N LEU A 215 -0.09 12.15 1.22
CA LEU A 215 -0.33 12.14 2.66
C LEU A 215 -1.07 13.41 3.03
N GLU A 216 -2.13 13.28 3.80
CA GLU A 216 -2.82 14.43 4.35
C GLU A 216 -2.07 14.99 5.55
N THR A 217 -1.97 16.29 5.60
CA THR A 217 -1.47 17.04 6.76
C THR A 217 -2.51 18.04 7.21
N SER A 218 -2.72 18.09 8.50
CA SER A 218 -3.52 19.14 9.13
C SER A 218 -2.60 20.18 9.76
N GLY A 219 -3.02 21.40 9.77
CA GLY A 219 -2.30 22.50 10.39
C GLY A 219 -3.24 23.65 10.75
N VAL A 220 -2.69 24.62 11.43
CA VAL A 220 -3.39 25.86 11.79
C VAL A 220 -2.70 26.99 11.07
N ARG A 221 -3.44 27.76 10.29
CA ARG A 221 -2.94 28.97 9.64
C ARG A 221 -3.62 30.21 10.20
N GLN A 222 -2.87 31.29 10.32
CA GLN A 222 -3.43 32.57 10.67
C GLN A 222 -4.19 33.14 9.46
N VAL A 223 -5.45 33.47 9.67
CA VAL A 223 -6.26 34.19 8.67
C VAL A 223 -5.99 35.67 8.81
N VAL A 224 -5.55 36.30 7.74
CA VAL A 224 -5.43 37.75 7.68
C VAL A 224 -6.78 38.30 7.21
N PRO A 225 -7.48 39.13 8.02
CA PRO A 225 -8.75 39.75 7.60
C PRO A 225 -8.57 40.57 6.31
N GLU A 226 -9.49 40.40 5.36
CA GLU A 226 -9.47 41.17 4.08
C GLU A 226 -9.54 42.68 4.27
N ASP A 227 -10.07 43.16 5.38
CA ASP A 227 -10.29 44.59 5.66
C ASP A 227 -9.07 45.34 6.19
N GLY A 228 -7.89 44.72 6.30
CA GLY A 228 -6.64 45.39 6.67
C GLY A 228 -6.65 46.05 8.07
N ALA A 229 -7.52 45.61 8.98
CA ALA A 229 -7.58 46.09 10.34
C ALA A 229 -6.33 45.66 11.12
N ILE A 230 -5.43 46.58 11.37
CA ILE A 230 -4.13 46.37 12.03
C ILE A 230 -4.28 45.95 13.50
N ASP A 231 -5.46 46.16 14.10
CA ASP A 231 -5.76 45.88 15.51
C ASP A 231 -6.69 44.67 15.72
N ALA A 232 -6.97 43.85 14.70
CA ALA A 232 -7.77 42.63 14.86
C ALA A 232 -6.97 41.54 15.57
N GLU A 233 -7.59 40.87 16.54
CA GLU A 233 -6.99 39.65 17.14
C GLU A 233 -6.76 38.60 16.01
N PRO A 234 -5.61 37.89 16.02
CA PRO A 234 -5.32 36.91 15.00
C PRO A 234 -6.34 35.77 15.05
N GLU A 235 -7.07 35.59 13.96
CA GLU A 235 -7.94 34.45 13.78
C GLU A 235 -7.12 33.29 13.20
N PHE A 236 -7.37 32.07 13.72
CA PHE A 236 -6.69 30.86 13.27
C PHE A 236 -7.73 29.91 12.69
N GLU A 237 -7.41 29.38 11.52
CA GLU A 237 -8.22 28.39 10.80
C GLU A 237 -7.45 27.08 10.72
N GLU A 238 -8.12 25.98 11.09
CA GLU A 238 -7.59 24.64 10.82
C GLU A 238 -7.75 24.32 9.34
N TYR A 239 -6.70 23.77 8.75
CA TYR A 239 -6.74 23.32 7.36
C TYR A 239 -6.24 21.89 7.25
N VAL A 240 -6.78 21.18 6.26
CA VAL A 240 -6.29 19.87 5.82
C VAL A 240 -5.77 20.06 4.40
N GLU A 241 -4.56 19.62 4.15
CA GLU A 241 -3.92 19.67 2.84
C GLU A 241 -3.42 18.29 2.45
N ARG A 242 -3.78 17.84 1.26
CA ARG A 242 -3.28 16.61 0.65
C ARG A 242 -2.02 16.93 -0.17
N ARG A 243 -0.87 16.38 0.23
CA ARG A 243 0.43 16.66 -0.40
C ARG A 243 1.00 15.43 -1.06
N VAL A 244 1.62 15.63 -2.23
CA VAL A 244 2.44 14.62 -2.89
C VAL A 244 3.81 14.60 -2.24
N LEU A 245 4.23 13.42 -1.78
CA LEU A 245 5.50 13.24 -1.06
C LEU A 245 6.68 12.90 -1.96
N ASN A 246 6.43 12.20 -3.08
CA ASN A 246 7.47 11.71 -3.98
C ASN A 246 7.66 12.59 -5.22
N SER A 247 8.82 12.47 -5.83
CA SER A 247 9.17 13.24 -7.03
C SER A 247 8.64 12.63 -8.33
N MET A 248 8.42 11.32 -8.39
CA MET A 248 8.04 10.54 -9.59
C MET A 248 9.03 10.62 -10.77
N VAL A 249 9.88 11.60 -10.81
CA VAL A 249 10.82 11.85 -11.92
C VAL A 249 12.23 11.46 -11.49
N PRO A 250 12.88 10.50 -12.18
CA PRO A 250 14.30 10.19 -11.94
C PRO A 250 15.19 11.39 -12.25
N ILE A 251 16.29 11.51 -11.52
CA ILE A 251 17.22 12.67 -11.62
C ILE A 251 18.11 12.60 -12.87
N TRP A 252 18.15 11.47 -13.59
CA TRP A 252 18.97 11.25 -14.80
C TRP A 252 18.19 11.32 -16.08
#